data_027f6a7cc293ea92529ab02a57ed4c86
#
_entry.id   027f6a7cc293ea92529ab02a57ed4c86
#
_cell.length_a   1.000
_cell.length_b   1.000
_cell.length_c   1.000
_cell.angle_alpha   90.00
_cell.angle_beta   90.00
_cell.angle_gamma   90.00
#
_symmetry.space_group_name_H-M   'P 1'
#
loop_
_entity.id
_entity.type
_entity.pdbx_description
1 polymer ?
#
loop_
_entity_poly.entity_id
_entity_poly.type
_entity_poly.pdbx_seq_one_letter_code
_entity_poly.pdbx_strand_id
1 'polypeptide(L)'
;MSEFRVAIAGAGLAGLTLARILHRAGIDVSVFERDASIDSRYAGYRVHINSSGTTALHRALEPELWDVFVAASGMPDDSMRVFDDQFRPGPLRDNRDSAGIGRPTDDIPEHLAVCRATARLTLFHGFEEHVFFGHRITGYENVSDTGRVRLLTTEGSVGDFDLLIAADGINSAVRAQRLPEMRVIDLGSRHIAAKVPLTSETMAVLPEDLMCLFAIAKDDAGVGLTFGPLFRSDPGNPIMQRMPAALQEEVRSDYALSIFNITADRCVDDDELFAMTAEELRAYALDRMSGWAPELRTVVEQWDAATIQPLTLRSMVPVPAWDPTNVTMVGDSLHAMSSALGIGANTALRDASELGQRIIDARAAGTPIIDAVGGYEATVRDYGFDAVRASARVGHWVIGHDDIATAGSESARGQ
;
A
#
# COMPACT_ATOMS: atom_id res chain seq x y z
N MET A 1 -37.18 -3.92 -9.48
CA MET A 1 -35.85 -4.43 -9.88
C MET A 1 -35.13 -4.76 -8.58
N SER A 2 -34.52 -5.93 -8.45
CA SER A 2 -33.67 -6.21 -7.27
C SER A 2 -32.56 -5.17 -7.20
N GLU A 3 -32.23 -4.71 -6.00
CA GLU A 3 -31.14 -3.77 -5.73
C GLU A 3 -29.82 -4.37 -6.19
N PHE A 4 -28.99 -3.60 -6.91
CA PHE A 4 -27.68 -4.05 -7.38
C PHE A 4 -26.70 -4.02 -6.22
N ARG A 5 -26.14 -5.18 -5.87
CA ARG A 5 -25.31 -5.40 -4.67
C ARG A 5 -23.88 -5.73 -5.03
N VAL A 6 -22.95 -5.03 -4.42
CA VAL A 6 -21.50 -5.22 -4.61
C VAL A 6 -20.86 -5.74 -3.32
N ALA A 7 -20.11 -6.85 -3.43
CA ALA A 7 -19.22 -7.30 -2.36
C ALA A 7 -17.77 -6.87 -2.65
N ILE A 8 -17.10 -6.35 -1.64
CA ILE A 8 -15.66 -6.04 -1.67
C ILE A 8 -14.96 -6.89 -0.62
N ALA A 9 -14.02 -7.71 -1.05
CA ALA A 9 -13.18 -8.53 -0.17
C ALA A 9 -11.95 -7.73 0.24
N GLY A 10 -11.90 -7.28 1.49
CA GLY A 10 -10.79 -6.54 2.10
C GLY A 10 -11.05 -5.04 2.32
N ALA A 11 -10.85 -4.59 3.58
CA ALA A 11 -10.96 -3.21 4.03
C ALA A 11 -9.57 -2.51 4.04
N GLY A 12 -8.77 -2.70 3.00
CA GLY A 12 -7.56 -1.94 2.72
C GLY A 12 -7.86 -0.59 2.06
N LEU A 13 -6.80 0.17 1.70
CA LEU A 13 -6.97 1.49 1.07
C LEU A 13 -7.82 1.41 -0.21
N ALA A 14 -7.52 0.47 -1.12
CA ALA A 14 -8.28 0.31 -2.36
C ALA A 14 -9.75 -0.08 -2.09
N GLY A 15 -9.99 -1.07 -1.23
CA GLY A 15 -11.33 -1.58 -0.94
C GLY A 15 -12.22 -0.51 -0.30
N LEU A 16 -11.74 0.19 0.73
CA LEU A 16 -12.50 1.26 1.39
C LEU A 16 -12.72 2.47 0.46
N THR A 17 -11.71 2.85 -0.33
CA THR A 17 -11.85 3.96 -1.30
C THR A 17 -12.92 3.64 -2.33
N LEU A 18 -12.88 2.44 -2.93
CA LEU A 18 -13.88 2.00 -3.90
C LEU A 18 -15.28 1.90 -3.28
N ALA A 19 -15.36 1.32 -2.08
CA ALA A 19 -16.63 1.19 -1.35
C ALA A 19 -17.29 2.55 -1.14
N ARG A 20 -16.55 3.55 -0.67
CA ARG A 20 -17.06 4.91 -0.50
C ARG A 20 -17.50 5.56 -1.81
N ILE A 21 -16.71 5.43 -2.89
CA ILE A 21 -17.06 5.96 -4.21
C ILE A 21 -18.40 5.38 -4.68
N LEU A 22 -18.58 4.07 -4.56
CA LEU A 22 -19.83 3.39 -4.96
C LEU A 22 -21.01 3.76 -4.07
N HIS A 23 -20.81 3.78 -2.75
CA HIS A 23 -21.85 4.15 -1.79
C HIS A 23 -22.35 5.58 -1.99
N ARG A 24 -21.44 6.55 -2.21
CA ARG A 24 -21.80 7.95 -2.53
C ARG A 24 -22.62 8.09 -3.82
N ALA A 25 -22.49 7.12 -4.73
CA ALA A 25 -23.33 7.03 -5.93
C ALA A 25 -24.64 6.25 -5.72
N GLY A 26 -24.98 5.87 -4.49
CA GLY A 26 -26.22 5.16 -4.14
C GLY A 26 -26.19 3.68 -4.49
N ILE A 27 -25.01 3.06 -4.63
CA ILE A 27 -24.87 1.62 -4.89
C ILE A 27 -24.73 0.90 -3.54
N ASP A 28 -25.48 -0.20 -3.37
CA ASP A 28 -25.39 -1.06 -2.18
C ASP A 28 -24.06 -1.82 -2.16
N VAL A 29 -23.23 -1.55 -1.13
CA VAL A 29 -21.86 -2.08 -0.99
C VAL A 29 -21.69 -2.70 0.38
N SER A 30 -21.11 -3.90 0.41
CA SER A 30 -20.68 -4.59 1.62
C SER A 30 -19.19 -4.92 1.52
N VAL A 31 -18.40 -4.51 2.52
CA VAL A 31 -16.96 -4.78 2.63
C VAL A 31 -16.73 -5.87 3.68
N PHE A 32 -16.01 -6.92 3.33
CA PHE A 32 -15.70 -8.04 4.22
C PHE A 32 -14.19 -8.06 4.53
N GLU A 33 -13.84 -7.97 5.81
CA GLU A 33 -12.45 -7.90 6.28
C GLU A 33 -12.14 -9.08 7.22
N ARG A 34 -10.99 -9.69 7.02
CA ARG A 34 -10.54 -10.84 7.85
C ARG A 34 -10.10 -10.44 9.25
N ASP A 35 -9.63 -9.20 9.44
CA ASP A 35 -9.23 -8.70 10.75
C ASP A 35 -10.44 -8.60 11.68
N ALA A 36 -10.22 -8.71 12.99
CA ALA A 36 -11.30 -8.65 13.98
C ALA A 36 -11.83 -7.22 14.18
N SER A 37 -11.02 -6.20 13.86
CA SER A 37 -11.39 -4.78 13.93
C SER A 37 -10.48 -3.96 13.03
N ILE A 38 -10.76 -2.66 12.89
CA ILE A 38 -9.92 -1.74 12.15
C ILE A 38 -8.50 -1.61 12.74
N ASP A 39 -8.37 -1.81 14.06
CA ASP A 39 -7.15 -1.64 14.84
C ASP A 39 -6.39 -2.96 15.08
N SER A 40 -6.88 -4.10 14.58
CA SER A 40 -6.34 -5.44 14.88
C SER A 40 -4.89 -5.65 14.43
N ARG A 41 -4.41 -4.85 13.50
CA ARG A 41 -3.03 -4.91 13.02
C ARG A 41 -2.40 -3.54 13.00
N TYR A 42 -1.13 -3.50 13.42
CA TYR A 42 -0.30 -2.35 13.16
C TYR A 42 -0.13 -2.17 11.64
N ALA A 43 -0.86 -1.20 11.09
CA ALA A 43 -0.87 -0.91 9.65
C ALA A 43 -0.11 0.39 9.31
N GLY A 44 0.76 0.84 10.23
CA GLY A 44 1.12 2.23 10.38
C GLY A 44 2.47 2.68 9.85
N TYR A 45 2.85 2.34 8.59
CA TYR A 45 3.99 3.03 7.97
C TYR A 45 3.53 4.16 7.06
N ARG A 46 4.46 5.13 6.85
CA ARG A 46 4.29 6.23 5.92
C ARG A 46 4.11 5.69 4.50
N VAL A 47 3.14 6.25 3.79
CA VAL A 47 2.96 6.10 2.35
C VAL A 47 2.99 7.48 1.69
N HIS A 48 3.57 7.54 0.50
CA HIS A 48 3.50 8.71 -0.36
C HIS A 48 2.25 8.58 -1.24
N ILE A 49 1.39 9.59 -1.22
CA ILE A 49 0.20 9.68 -2.05
C ILE A 49 0.45 10.73 -3.13
N ASN A 50 0.47 10.33 -4.39
CA ASN A 50 0.64 11.22 -5.54
C ASN A 50 -0.71 11.74 -6.06
N SER A 51 -0.70 12.52 -7.15
CA SER A 51 -1.91 13.12 -7.74
C SER A 51 -3.02 12.12 -8.08
N SER A 52 -2.68 10.92 -8.53
CA SER A 52 -3.70 9.87 -8.77
C SER A 52 -4.35 9.41 -7.47
N GLY A 53 -3.54 9.24 -6.41
CA GLY A 53 -4.02 8.85 -5.09
C GLY A 53 -4.83 9.95 -4.42
N THR A 54 -4.35 11.22 -4.44
CA THR A 54 -5.08 12.36 -3.85
C THR A 54 -6.41 12.58 -4.55
N THR A 55 -6.47 12.48 -5.88
CA THR A 55 -7.72 12.57 -6.66
C THR A 55 -8.70 11.47 -6.28
N ALA A 56 -8.25 10.22 -6.14
CA ALA A 56 -9.11 9.10 -5.75
C ALA A 56 -9.68 9.27 -4.34
N LEU A 57 -8.85 9.71 -3.38
CA LEU A 57 -9.25 9.95 -1.99
C LEU A 57 -10.19 11.15 -1.88
N HIS A 58 -9.92 12.25 -2.58
CA HIS A 58 -10.81 13.42 -2.63
C HIS A 58 -12.20 13.04 -3.15
N ARG A 59 -12.26 12.14 -4.13
CA ARG A 59 -13.53 11.64 -4.66
C ARG A 59 -14.27 10.72 -3.67
N ALA A 60 -13.54 9.92 -2.90
CA ALA A 60 -14.10 8.96 -1.95
C ALA A 60 -14.63 9.62 -0.66
N LEU A 61 -13.92 10.64 -0.18
CA LEU A 61 -14.21 11.30 1.10
C LEU A 61 -15.21 12.44 0.93
N GLU A 62 -16.08 12.63 1.91
CA GLU A 62 -16.88 13.84 2.08
C GLU A 62 -15.96 15.04 2.36
N PRO A 63 -16.37 16.29 2.03
CA PRO A 63 -15.51 17.48 2.17
C PRO A 63 -14.88 17.61 3.56
N GLU A 64 -15.65 17.38 4.62
CA GLU A 64 -15.17 17.48 6.00
C GLU A 64 -14.11 16.42 6.34
N LEU A 65 -14.27 15.19 5.84
CA LEU A 65 -13.29 14.12 6.02
C LEU A 65 -12.06 14.31 5.13
N TRP A 66 -12.22 14.89 3.96
CA TRP A 66 -11.11 15.28 3.11
C TRP A 66 -10.22 16.32 3.79
N ASP A 67 -10.81 17.34 4.40
CA ASP A 67 -10.09 18.35 5.16
C ASP A 67 -9.33 17.73 6.35
N VAL A 68 -9.97 16.78 7.05
CA VAL A 68 -9.33 16.00 8.13
C VAL A 68 -8.16 15.18 7.59
N PHE A 69 -8.33 14.51 6.44
CA PHE A 69 -7.28 13.71 5.82
C PHE A 69 -6.07 14.57 5.45
N VAL A 70 -6.29 15.71 4.81
CA VAL A 70 -5.21 16.65 4.42
C VAL A 70 -4.51 17.21 5.68
N ALA A 71 -5.26 17.60 6.70
CA ALA A 71 -4.69 18.10 7.95
C ALA A 71 -3.88 17.04 8.71
N ALA A 72 -4.26 15.76 8.61
CA ALA A 72 -3.55 14.62 9.21
C ALA A 72 -2.33 14.17 8.40
N SER A 73 -2.15 14.70 7.20
CA SER A 73 -1.05 14.40 6.28
C SER A 73 0.07 15.42 6.39
N GLY A 74 1.26 15.04 5.95
CA GLY A 74 2.39 15.95 5.73
C GLY A 74 2.50 16.33 4.26
N MET A 75 3.08 17.50 4.00
CA MET A 75 3.51 17.92 2.68
C MET A 75 5.02 17.68 2.56
N PRO A 76 5.48 16.59 1.96
CA PRO A 76 6.90 16.34 1.82
C PRO A 76 7.52 17.24 0.77
N ASP A 77 8.82 17.44 0.86
CA ASP A 77 9.67 17.96 -0.22
C ASP A 77 9.62 17.01 -1.44
N ASP A 78 9.87 17.52 -2.64
CA ASP A 78 9.86 16.75 -3.90
C ASP A 78 11.18 16.00 -4.16
N SER A 79 12.20 16.19 -3.32
CA SER A 79 13.54 15.69 -3.56
C SER A 79 13.73 14.27 -3.06
N MET A 80 14.45 13.46 -3.84
CA MET A 80 14.98 12.18 -3.42
C MET A 80 16.51 12.24 -3.42
N ARG A 81 17.11 11.84 -2.30
CA ARG A 81 18.57 11.82 -2.14
C ARG A 81 19.07 10.38 -2.08
N VAL A 82 20.19 10.14 -2.74
CA VAL A 82 20.86 8.84 -2.72
C VAL A 82 22.27 9.02 -2.14
N PHE A 83 22.65 8.13 -1.25
CA PHE A 83 23.97 8.12 -0.59
C PHE A 83 24.63 6.76 -0.78
N ASP A 84 25.94 6.71 -0.64
CA ASP A 84 26.65 5.46 -0.39
C ASP A 84 26.70 5.15 1.11
N ASP A 85 27.29 4.03 1.48
CA ASP A 85 27.47 3.58 2.85
C ASP A 85 28.32 4.50 3.73
N GLN A 86 29.12 5.40 3.11
CA GLN A 86 29.92 6.42 3.79
C GLN A 86 29.23 7.80 3.83
N PHE A 87 27.91 7.83 3.62
CA PHE A 87 27.07 9.03 3.59
C PHE A 87 27.50 10.08 2.56
N ARG A 88 28.21 9.67 1.52
CA ARG A 88 28.59 10.58 0.43
C ARG A 88 27.42 10.70 -0.54
N PRO A 89 26.99 11.92 -0.89
CA PRO A 89 25.84 12.11 -1.75
C PRO A 89 26.13 11.68 -3.19
N GLY A 90 25.22 10.91 -3.75
CA GLY A 90 25.11 10.66 -5.18
C GLY A 90 24.39 11.82 -5.91
N PRO A 91 24.12 11.67 -7.21
CA PRO A 91 23.40 12.70 -7.97
C PRO A 91 21.99 12.87 -7.40
N LEU A 92 21.61 14.14 -7.17
CA LEU A 92 20.25 14.50 -6.78
C LEU A 92 19.28 14.08 -7.90
N ARG A 93 18.19 13.42 -7.55
CA ARG A 93 17.13 13.04 -8.49
C ARG A 93 15.87 13.83 -8.18
N ASP A 94 15.39 14.55 -9.18
CA ASP A 94 14.02 15.06 -9.20
C ASP A 94 13.09 13.86 -9.44
N ASN A 95 12.15 13.64 -8.53
CA ASN A 95 11.29 12.45 -8.57
C ASN A 95 9.89 12.75 -9.13
N ARG A 96 9.62 13.99 -9.59
CA ARG A 96 8.29 14.40 -10.05
C ARG A 96 7.75 13.46 -11.13
N ASP A 97 8.55 13.13 -12.14
CA ASP A 97 8.12 12.26 -13.24
C ASP A 97 7.98 10.79 -12.82
N SER A 98 8.87 10.29 -11.95
CA SER A 98 8.87 8.89 -11.54
C SER A 98 7.87 8.57 -10.42
N ALA A 99 7.51 9.55 -9.58
CA ALA A 99 6.50 9.38 -8.54
C ALA A 99 5.06 9.58 -9.06
N GLY A 100 4.88 9.92 -10.34
CA GLY A 100 3.57 10.22 -10.92
C GLY A 100 2.94 11.45 -10.27
N ILE A 101 3.76 12.44 -9.88
CA ILE A 101 3.30 13.71 -9.35
C ILE A 101 2.74 14.49 -10.55
N GLY A 102 1.42 14.54 -10.66
CA GLY A 102 0.70 15.27 -11.68
C GLY A 102 0.77 16.78 -11.44
N ARG A 103 0.14 17.56 -12.32
CA ARG A 103 -0.03 18.98 -12.08
C ARG A 103 -1.15 19.20 -11.05
N PRO A 104 -1.02 20.17 -10.12
CA PRO A 104 -2.06 20.49 -9.17
C PRO A 104 -3.32 20.92 -9.92
N THR A 105 -4.47 20.51 -9.41
CA THR A 105 -5.71 21.26 -9.58
C THR A 105 -5.84 22.15 -8.35
N ASP A 106 -6.36 23.35 -8.49
CA ASP A 106 -6.30 24.41 -7.46
C ASP A 106 -6.77 24.00 -6.06
N ASP A 107 -7.53 22.88 -5.93
CA ASP A 107 -8.14 22.41 -4.68
C ASP A 107 -7.61 21.04 -4.17
N ILE A 108 -6.74 20.35 -4.92
CA ILE A 108 -6.23 19.01 -4.54
C ILE A 108 -4.70 19.05 -4.52
N PRO A 109 -4.05 18.72 -3.37
CA PRO A 109 -2.60 18.63 -3.30
C PRO A 109 -2.03 17.64 -4.33
N GLU A 110 -0.91 18.04 -4.98
CA GLU A 110 -0.21 17.16 -5.95
C GLU A 110 0.24 15.86 -5.30
N HIS A 111 0.72 15.95 -4.06
CA HIS A 111 1.15 14.81 -3.29
C HIS A 111 1.05 15.07 -1.77
N LEU A 112 0.95 14.00 -1.02
CA LEU A 112 0.89 13.99 0.45
C LEU A 112 1.74 12.83 0.99
N ALA A 113 2.27 12.98 2.19
CA ALA A 113 2.77 11.88 2.99
C ALA A 113 1.77 11.60 4.11
N VAL A 114 1.39 10.35 4.29
CA VAL A 114 0.41 9.99 5.33
C VAL A 114 0.78 8.64 5.96
N CYS A 115 0.44 8.45 7.23
CA CYS A 115 0.45 7.13 7.81
C CYS A 115 -0.66 6.28 7.18
N ARG A 116 -0.35 5.05 6.77
CA ARG A 116 -1.34 4.14 6.19
C ARG A 116 -2.52 3.88 7.14
N ALA A 117 -2.27 3.81 8.45
CA ALA A 117 -3.32 3.68 9.45
C ALA A 117 -4.24 4.91 9.45
N THR A 118 -3.68 6.12 9.43
CA THR A 118 -4.46 7.37 9.33
C THR A 118 -5.36 7.37 8.11
N ALA A 119 -4.82 7.02 6.94
CA ALA A 119 -5.61 6.97 5.70
C ALA A 119 -6.74 5.92 5.79
N ARG A 120 -6.45 4.74 6.36
CA ARG A 120 -7.44 3.66 6.56
C ARG A 120 -8.52 4.06 7.55
N LEU A 121 -8.17 4.66 8.68
CA LEU A 121 -9.10 5.14 9.70
C LEU A 121 -10.00 6.27 9.15
N THR A 122 -9.44 7.20 8.38
CA THR A 122 -10.23 8.26 7.74
C THR A 122 -11.25 7.67 6.75
N LEU A 123 -10.84 6.71 5.92
CA LEU A 123 -11.72 6.01 4.99
C LEU A 123 -12.78 5.15 5.70
N PHE A 124 -12.51 4.67 6.89
CA PHE A 124 -13.44 3.86 7.67
C PHE A 124 -14.46 4.71 8.43
N HIS A 125 -14.07 5.88 8.95
CA HIS A 125 -14.91 6.73 9.78
C HIS A 125 -16.22 7.16 9.07
N GLY A 126 -17.35 6.92 9.72
CA GLY A 126 -18.70 7.16 9.17
C GLY A 126 -19.12 6.14 8.09
N PHE A 127 -18.37 5.02 7.97
CA PHE A 127 -18.65 3.93 7.03
C PHE A 127 -18.75 2.56 7.70
N GLU A 128 -18.81 2.55 9.03
CA GLU A 128 -18.71 1.37 9.90
C GLU A 128 -19.79 0.32 9.57
N GLU A 129 -21.01 0.75 9.27
CA GLU A 129 -22.17 -0.12 9.01
C GLU A 129 -22.01 -0.97 7.74
N HIS A 130 -21.10 -0.58 6.83
CA HIS A 130 -20.85 -1.27 5.58
C HIS A 130 -19.65 -2.21 5.62
N VAL A 131 -18.91 -2.27 6.77
CA VAL A 131 -17.68 -3.06 6.92
C VAL A 131 -17.89 -4.18 7.94
N PHE A 132 -17.79 -5.41 7.47
CA PHE A 132 -17.99 -6.62 8.25
C PHE A 132 -16.63 -7.24 8.58
N PHE A 133 -16.19 -7.12 9.82
CA PHE A 133 -14.94 -7.68 10.32
C PHE A 133 -15.07 -9.15 10.70
N GLY A 134 -13.92 -9.85 10.81
CA GLY A 134 -13.87 -11.28 11.16
C GLY A 134 -14.17 -12.22 9.98
N HIS A 135 -14.39 -11.71 8.79
CA HIS A 135 -14.73 -12.48 7.59
C HIS A 135 -13.51 -12.76 6.72
N ARG A 136 -12.83 -13.87 6.95
CA ARG A 136 -11.74 -14.33 6.08
C ARG A 136 -12.33 -14.96 4.82
N ILE A 137 -12.19 -14.27 3.70
CA ILE A 137 -12.63 -14.79 2.39
C ILE A 137 -11.77 -15.99 1.97
N THR A 138 -12.43 -17.06 1.54
CA THR A 138 -11.80 -18.30 1.07
C THR A 138 -12.02 -18.54 -0.43
N GLY A 139 -12.97 -17.85 -1.05
CA GLY A 139 -13.29 -17.97 -2.46
C GLY A 139 -14.71 -17.50 -2.77
N TYR A 140 -15.24 -17.98 -3.87
CA TYR A 140 -16.59 -17.66 -4.32
C TYR A 140 -17.20 -18.79 -5.16
N GLU A 141 -18.53 -18.79 -5.31
CA GLU A 141 -19.30 -19.67 -6.20
C GLU A 141 -20.14 -18.86 -7.17
N ASN A 142 -20.21 -19.30 -8.42
CA ASN A 142 -21.17 -18.73 -9.37
C ASN A 142 -22.56 -19.34 -9.14
N VAL A 143 -23.57 -18.50 -8.93
CA VAL A 143 -24.96 -18.91 -8.70
C VAL A 143 -25.67 -18.95 -10.05
N SER A 144 -25.77 -20.16 -10.64
CA SER A 144 -26.19 -20.38 -12.03
C SER A 144 -27.56 -19.79 -12.36
N ASP A 145 -28.51 -19.84 -11.41
CA ASP A 145 -29.91 -19.44 -11.67
C ASP A 145 -30.10 -17.91 -11.69
N THR A 146 -29.18 -17.17 -11.10
CA THR A 146 -29.28 -15.70 -10.96
C THR A 146 -28.16 -14.93 -11.67
N GLY A 147 -27.11 -15.62 -12.09
CA GLY A 147 -25.89 -14.98 -12.60
C GLY A 147 -25.11 -14.19 -11.54
N ARG A 148 -25.44 -14.37 -10.26
CA ARG A 148 -24.77 -13.76 -9.10
C ARG A 148 -23.55 -14.55 -8.65
N VAL A 149 -22.78 -13.93 -7.77
CA VAL A 149 -21.62 -14.55 -7.10
C VAL A 149 -21.94 -14.69 -5.62
N ARG A 150 -21.77 -15.91 -5.09
CA ARG A 150 -21.83 -16.20 -3.67
C ARG A 150 -20.45 -16.08 -3.05
N LEU A 151 -20.30 -15.21 -2.06
CA LEU A 151 -19.03 -15.02 -1.37
C LEU A 151 -18.87 -16.02 -0.24
N LEU A 152 -17.71 -16.70 -0.20
CA LEU A 152 -17.38 -17.74 0.77
C LEU A 152 -16.34 -17.25 1.79
N THR A 153 -16.56 -17.60 3.04
CA THR A 153 -15.66 -17.34 4.16
C THR A 153 -15.30 -18.64 4.90
N THR A 154 -14.39 -18.57 5.88
CA THR A 154 -14.09 -19.72 6.77
C THR A 154 -15.31 -20.19 7.56
N GLU A 155 -16.34 -19.35 7.73
CA GLU A 155 -17.55 -19.65 8.53
C GLU A 155 -18.76 -20.02 7.65
N GLY A 156 -18.60 -20.04 6.33
CA GLY A 156 -19.65 -20.32 5.36
C GLY A 156 -19.87 -19.15 4.39
N SER A 157 -21.04 -19.10 3.75
CA SER A 157 -21.34 -18.02 2.81
C SER A 157 -21.91 -16.80 3.52
N VAL A 158 -21.58 -15.59 3.02
CA VAL A 158 -22.10 -14.32 3.56
C VAL A 158 -23.16 -13.66 2.66
N GLY A 159 -23.47 -14.27 1.52
CA GLY A 159 -24.55 -13.80 0.64
C GLY A 159 -24.22 -13.89 -0.84
N ASP A 160 -25.22 -13.54 -1.65
CA ASP A 160 -25.13 -13.51 -3.11
C ASP A 160 -25.12 -12.06 -3.59
N PHE A 161 -24.18 -11.72 -4.48
CA PHE A 161 -23.92 -10.36 -4.96
C PHE A 161 -23.92 -10.33 -6.49
N ASP A 162 -24.22 -9.18 -7.06
CA ASP A 162 -24.20 -8.99 -8.51
C ASP A 162 -22.77 -8.78 -9.04
N LEU A 163 -21.87 -8.29 -8.17
CA LEU A 163 -20.46 -8.07 -8.47
C LEU A 163 -19.60 -8.36 -7.23
N LEU A 164 -18.51 -9.09 -7.41
CA LEU A 164 -17.47 -9.32 -6.39
C LEU A 164 -16.17 -8.62 -6.81
N ILE A 165 -15.59 -7.84 -5.90
CA ILE A 165 -14.34 -7.14 -6.12
C ILE A 165 -13.33 -7.59 -5.06
N ALA A 166 -12.25 -8.24 -5.47
CA ALA A 166 -11.17 -8.59 -4.58
C ALA A 166 -10.26 -7.38 -4.33
N ALA A 167 -10.11 -7.00 -3.06
CA ALA A 167 -9.20 -6.00 -2.52
C ALA A 167 -8.45 -6.57 -1.30
N ASP A 168 -8.34 -7.91 -1.23
CA ASP A 168 -7.84 -8.72 -0.12
C ASP A 168 -6.30 -8.89 -0.13
N GLY A 169 -5.63 -8.12 -0.99
CA GLY A 169 -4.19 -7.95 -1.01
C GLY A 169 -3.44 -9.10 -1.70
N ILE A 170 -2.12 -9.12 -1.51
CA ILE A 170 -1.21 -10.03 -2.23
C ILE A 170 -1.54 -11.52 -2.05
N ASN A 171 -2.17 -11.91 -0.95
CA ASN A 171 -2.58 -13.30 -0.67
C ASN A 171 -4.05 -13.56 -1.03
N SER A 172 -4.61 -12.85 -2.02
CA SER A 172 -6.00 -12.95 -2.43
C SER A 172 -6.44 -14.37 -2.77
N ALA A 173 -7.44 -14.88 -2.04
CA ALA A 173 -8.08 -16.16 -2.34
C ALA A 173 -8.96 -16.06 -3.60
N VAL A 174 -9.59 -14.91 -3.81
CA VAL A 174 -10.41 -14.63 -4.99
C VAL A 174 -9.56 -14.64 -6.26
N ARG A 175 -8.37 -13.98 -6.23
CA ARG A 175 -7.42 -14.04 -7.36
C ARG A 175 -6.96 -15.45 -7.63
N ALA A 176 -6.54 -16.19 -6.59
CA ALA A 176 -6.03 -17.55 -6.74
C ALA A 176 -7.06 -18.47 -7.41
N GLN A 177 -8.34 -18.25 -7.18
CA GLN A 177 -9.43 -18.96 -7.84
C GLN A 177 -9.70 -18.44 -9.25
N ARG A 178 -9.68 -17.11 -9.45
CA ARG A 178 -10.05 -16.43 -10.70
C ARG A 178 -8.97 -16.52 -11.78
N LEU A 179 -7.70 -16.37 -11.36
CA LEU A 179 -6.52 -16.34 -12.23
C LEU A 179 -5.42 -17.23 -11.60
N PRO A 180 -5.57 -18.56 -11.59
CA PRO A 180 -4.63 -19.47 -10.93
C PRO A 180 -3.22 -19.43 -11.52
N GLU A 181 -3.06 -18.98 -12.77
CA GLU A 181 -1.78 -18.78 -13.43
C GLU A 181 -1.02 -17.54 -12.94
N MET A 182 -1.70 -16.60 -12.27
CA MET A 182 -1.08 -15.39 -11.73
C MET A 182 -0.32 -15.70 -10.44
N ARG A 183 1.00 -15.75 -10.55
CA ARG A 183 1.89 -16.11 -9.45
C ARG A 183 2.34 -14.91 -8.63
N VAL A 184 2.51 -15.14 -7.33
CA VAL A 184 3.29 -14.29 -6.43
C VAL A 184 4.69 -14.88 -6.33
N ILE A 185 5.69 -14.05 -6.48
CA ILE A 185 7.11 -14.43 -6.37
C ILE A 185 7.78 -13.68 -5.24
N ASP A 186 8.74 -14.31 -4.59
CA ASP A 186 9.70 -13.67 -3.71
C ASP A 186 10.75 -12.95 -4.58
N LEU A 187 11.03 -11.69 -4.28
CA LEU A 187 12.01 -10.88 -5.00
C LEU A 187 13.44 -11.03 -4.45
N GLY A 188 13.67 -11.98 -3.55
CA GLY A 188 15.02 -12.21 -2.99
C GLY A 188 15.54 -11.06 -2.13
N SER A 189 14.65 -10.31 -1.49
CA SER A 189 15.04 -9.25 -0.55
C SER A 189 14.22 -9.32 0.74
N ARG A 190 14.86 -9.01 1.87
CA ARG A 190 14.27 -8.93 3.20
C ARG A 190 14.38 -7.52 3.71
N HIS A 191 13.31 -7.03 4.30
CA HIS A 191 13.24 -5.71 4.89
C HIS A 191 13.05 -5.82 6.40
N ILE A 192 13.64 -4.88 7.13
CA ILE A 192 13.27 -4.59 8.52
C ILE A 192 12.78 -3.14 8.52
N ALA A 193 11.49 -2.96 8.74
CA ALA A 193 10.88 -1.65 8.77
C ALA A 193 10.65 -1.19 10.21
N ALA A 194 10.85 0.10 10.46
CA ALA A 194 10.63 0.72 11.76
C ALA A 194 10.21 2.19 11.61
N LYS A 195 9.65 2.75 12.68
CA LYS A 195 9.51 4.21 12.84
C LYS A 195 10.72 4.76 13.62
N VAL A 196 11.14 5.94 13.22
CA VAL A 196 12.07 6.78 13.98
C VAL A 196 11.26 7.97 14.49
N PRO A 197 11.01 8.11 15.79
CA PRO A 197 10.30 9.28 16.34
C PRO A 197 11.08 10.57 16.03
N LEU A 198 10.42 11.60 15.50
CA LEU A 198 11.04 12.90 15.21
C LEU A 198 10.83 13.87 16.37
N THR A 199 11.40 13.50 17.52
CA THR A 199 11.46 14.39 18.71
C THR A 199 12.60 15.39 18.57
N SER A 200 12.63 16.43 19.41
CA SER A 200 13.76 17.36 19.46
C SER A 200 15.10 16.68 19.74
N GLU A 201 15.11 15.58 20.51
CA GLU A 201 16.30 14.81 20.82
C GLU A 201 16.81 14.02 19.60
N THR A 202 15.92 13.31 18.90
CA THR A 202 16.29 12.57 17.70
C THR A 202 16.67 13.50 16.54
N MET A 203 15.97 14.62 16.38
CA MET A 203 16.30 15.63 15.38
C MET A 203 17.66 16.29 15.61
N ALA A 204 18.15 16.35 16.85
CA ALA A 204 19.49 16.89 17.14
C ALA A 204 20.63 15.97 16.71
N VAL A 205 20.38 14.67 16.49
CA VAL A 205 21.40 13.68 16.12
C VAL A 205 21.25 13.16 14.67
N LEU A 206 20.07 13.37 14.06
CA LEU A 206 19.85 12.95 12.66
C LEU A 206 20.36 14.00 11.67
N PRO A 207 21.05 13.58 10.59
CA PRO A 207 21.50 14.51 9.55
C PRO A 207 20.34 15.23 8.86
N GLU A 208 20.46 16.54 8.64
CA GLU A 208 19.48 17.35 7.92
C GLU A 208 19.28 16.85 6.48
N ASP A 209 20.33 16.32 5.85
CA ASP A 209 20.29 15.76 4.50
C ASP A 209 19.32 14.58 4.32
N LEU A 210 18.88 13.94 5.40
CA LEU A 210 17.85 12.88 5.38
C LEU A 210 16.42 13.44 5.36
N MET A 211 16.22 14.74 5.64
CA MET A 211 14.90 15.37 5.75
C MET A 211 14.36 15.79 4.37
N CYS A 212 14.14 14.79 3.50
CA CYS A 212 13.61 14.94 2.15
C CYS A 212 12.48 13.95 1.89
N LEU A 213 11.90 13.91 0.70
CA LEU A 213 10.82 12.96 0.36
C LEU A 213 11.24 11.53 0.70
N PHE A 214 12.39 11.10 0.17
CA PHE A 214 13.08 9.86 0.52
C PHE A 214 14.61 10.04 0.43
N ALA A 215 15.31 9.62 1.47
CA ALA A 215 16.75 9.40 1.46
C ALA A 215 17.02 7.88 1.38
N ILE A 216 17.89 7.48 0.47
CA ILE A 216 18.25 6.08 0.26
C ILE A 216 19.78 5.98 0.35
N ALA A 217 20.30 5.15 1.25
CA ALA A 217 21.70 4.78 1.30
C ALA A 217 21.88 3.31 0.93
N LYS A 218 22.94 2.96 0.22
CA LYS A 218 23.25 1.56 -0.11
C LYS A 218 24.74 1.33 -0.26
N ASP A 219 25.15 0.09 0.02
CA ASP A 219 26.49 -0.41 -0.33
C ASP A 219 26.46 -1.24 -1.63
N ASP A 220 27.65 -1.67 -2.06
CA ASP A 220 27.81 -2.58 -3.20
C ASP A 220 27.53 -4.04 -2.82
N ALA A 221 27.29 -4.31 -1.54
CA ALA A 221 27.08 -5.64 -0.99
C ALA A 221 25.60 -6.04 -0.87
N GLY A 222 24.66 -5.20 -1.29
CA GLY A 222 23.24 -5.51 -1.27
C GLY A 222 22.55 -5.18 0.06
N VAL A 223 23.19 -4.36 0.90
CA VAL A 223 22.56 -3.75 2.09
C VAL A 223 22.14 -2.33 1.76
N GLY A 224 20.96 -1.93 2.24
CA GLY A 224 20.44 -0.59 2.03
C GLY A 224 19.64 -0.07 3.22
N LEU A 225 19.50 1.24 3.28
CA LEU A 225 18.71 1.95 4.26
C LEU A 225 17.87 3.01 3.54
N THR A 226 16.56 2.98 3.73
CA THR A 226 15.65 4.03 3.26
C THR A 226 15.14 4.81 4.45
N PHE A 227 15.04 6.12 4.32
CA PHE A 227 14.50 7.01 5.32
C PHE A 227 13.51 7.98 4.69
N GLY A 228 12.34 8.17 5.30
CA GLY A 228 11.30 9.07 4.78
C GLY A 228 10.53 9.72 5.92
N PRO A 229 10.77 11.01 6.20
CA PRO A 229 10.11 11.73 7.27
C PRO A 229 8.63 11.98 6.97
N LEU A 230 7.82 12.01 8.01
CA LEU A 230 6.45 12.45 8.01
C LEU A 230 6.31 13.54 9.08
N PHE A 231 6.42 14.77 8.64
CA PHE A 231 6.03 15.93 9.42
C PHE A 231 4.58 16.23 9.12
N ARG A 232 3.76 16.22 10.15
CA ARG A 232 2.33 16.51 10.02
C ARG A 232 2.07 17.99 10.07
N SER A 233 0.87 18.36 9.64
CA SER A 233 0.40 19.74 9.72
C SER A 233 0.33 20.22 11.17
N ASP A 234 0.39 21.53 11.35
CA ASP A 234 0.36 22.25 12.64
C ASP A 234 -0.63 21.62 13.64
N PRO A 235 -0.16 21.16 14.82
CA PRO A 235 -1.04 20.69 15.91
C PRO A 235 -2.09 21.74 16.36
N GLY A 236 -1.84 23.02 16.08
CA GLY A 236 -2.78 24.13 16.30
C GLY A 236 -3.89 24.25 15.26
N ASN A 237 -3.87 23.45 14.20
CA ASN A 237 -4.91 23.49 13.16
C ASN A 237 -6.29 23.16 13.78
N PRO A 238 -7.30 24.05 13.66
CA PRO A 238 -8.63 23.83 14.23
C PRO A 238 -9.31 22.53 13.74
N ILE A 239 -8.93 22.02 12.56
CA ILE A 239 -9.44 20.77 12.00
C ILE A 239 -8.99 19.59 12.88
N MET A 240 -7.78 19.62 13.44
CA MET A 240 -7.27 18.58 14.33
C MET A 240 -8.17 18.37 15.56
N GLN A 241 -8.83 19.41 16.07
CA GLN A 241 -9.76 19.33 17.19
C GLN A 241 -11.08 18.65 16.83
N ARG A 242 -11.43 18.58 15.56
CA ARG A 242 -12.64 17.91 15.05
C ARG A 242 -12.40 16.48 14.62
N MET A 243 -11.15 16.03 14.62
CA MET A 243 -10.82 14.65 14.28
C MET A 243 -11.46 13.67 15.26
N PRO A 244 -11.89 12.49 14.79
CA PRO A 244 -12.23 11.37 15.66
C PRO A 244 -11.08 11.02 16.60
N ALA A 245 -11.39 10.60 17.83
CA ALA A 245 -10.39 10.33 18.87
C ALA A 245 -9.29 9.34 18.41
N ALA A 246 -9.68 8.27 17.67
CA ALA A 246 -8.73 7.31 17.12
C ALA A 246 -7.74 7.96 16.12
N LEU A 247 -8.20 8.90 15.30
CA LEU A 247 -7.33 9.67 14.40
C LEU A 247 -6.45 10.65 15.16
N GLN A 248 -6.95 11.32 16.21
CA GLN A 248 -6.14 12.21 17.03
C GLN A 248 -4.95 11.46 17.68
N GLU A 249 -5.17 10.24 18.15
CA GLU A 249 -4.11 9.39 18.71
C GLU A 249 -3.06 9.03 17.67
N GLU A 250 -3.48 8.56 16.49
CA GLU A 250 -2.59 8.15 15.40
C GLU A 250 -1.73 9.32 14.87
N VAL A 251 -2.25 10.56 14.87
CA VAL A 251 -1.53 11.74 14.36
C VAL A 251 -0.75 12.51 15.43
N ARG A 252 -0.63 11.97 16.64
CA ARG A 252 -0.07 12.68 17.81
C ARG A 252 1.42 12.99 17.69
N SER A 253 2.18 12.19 16.92
CA SER A 253 3.64 12.30 16.86
C SER A 253 4.17 12.26 15.44
N ASP A 254 5.11 13.11 15.12
CA ASP A 254 5.89 13.03 13.89
C ASP A 254 6.88 11.87 13.95
N TYR A 255 7.12 11.24 12.81
CA TYR A 255 8.07 10.15 12.72
C TYR A 255 8.66 10.05 11.30
N ALA A 256 9.78 9.35 11.16
CA ALA A 256 10.25 8.90 9.85
C ALA A 256 10.04 7.40 9.70
N LEU A 257 9.63 6.97 8.51
CA LEU A 257 9.76 5.59 8.09
C LEU A 257 11.24 5.29 7.85
N SER A 258 11.75 4.23 8.45
CA SER A 258 13.08 3.68 8.15
C SER A 258 12.92 2.23 7.70
N ILE A 259 13.58 1.86 6.60
CA ILE A 259 13.60 0.49 6.08
C ILE A 259 15.05 0.09 5.84
N PHE A 260 15.53 -0.85 6.63
CA PHE A 260 16.75 -1.61 6.31
C PHE A 260 16.37 -2.70 5.32
N ASN A 261 17.14 -2.86 4.26
CA ASN A 261 16.98 -3.95 3.29
C ASN A 261 18.29 -4.71 3.12
N ILE A 262 18.16 -6.01 2.88
CA ILE A 262 19.27 -6.92 2.62
C ILE A 262 18.83 -7.98 1.60
N THR A 263 19.72 -8.39 0.70
CA THR A 263 19.43 -9.49 -0.23
C THR A 263 19.33 -10.82 0.53
N ALA A 264 18.45 -11.72 0.08
CA ALA A 264 18.14 -12.95 0.80
C ALA A 264 19.34 -13.90 0.93
N ASP A 265 20.26 -13.89 -0.05
CA ASP A 265 21.52 -14.68 -0.02
C ASP A 265 22.51 -14.23 1.06
N ARG A 266 22.33 -13.02 1.60
CA ARG A 266 23.14 -12.42 2.68
C ARG A 266 22.40 -12.32 4.01
N CYS A 267 21.08 -12.52 3.98
CA CYS A 267 20.23 -12.55 5.16
C CYS A 267 20.40 -13.90 5.88
N VAL A 268 20.08 -13.95 7.16
CA VAL A 268 19.74 -15.21 7.83
C VAL A 268 18.49 -15.79 7.19
N ASP A 269 18.20 -17.07 7.44
CA ASP A 269 16.97 -17.65 6.89
C ASP A 269 15.70 -16.98 7.45
N ASP A 270 14.58 -17.18 6.76
CA ASP A 270 13.32 -16.51 7.11
C ASP A 270 12.82 -16.91 8.50
N ASP A 271 12.95 -18.19 8.88
CA ASP A 271 12.49 -18.68 10.19
C ASP A 271 13.28 -17.99 11.31
N GLU A 272 14.59 -17.81 11.14
CA GLU A 272 15.43 -17.09 12.08
C GLU A 272 15.08 -15.61 12.11
N LEU A 273 14.99 -14.93 10.94
CA LEU A 273 14.70 -13.50 10.86
C LEU A 273 13.36 -13.15 11.49
N PHE A 274 12.32 -13.93 11.19
CA PHE A 274 10.96 -13.69 11.68
C PHE A 274 10.74 -14.11 13.15
N ALA A 275 11.66 -14.86 13.73
CA ALA A 275 11.65 -15.21 15.16
C ALA A 275 12.38 -14.19 16.04
N MET A 276 13.17 -13.28 15.45
CA MET A 276 13.92 -12.26 16.21
C MET A 276 12.99 -11.29 16.93
N THR A 277 13.37 -10.92 18.14
CA THR A 277 12.78 -9.78 18.87
C THR A 277 13.14 -8.45 18.20
N ALA A 278 12.45 -7.39 18.54
CA ALA A 278 12.72 -6.05 18.03
C ALA A 278 14.18 -5.59 18.28
N GLU A 279 14.71 -5.89 19.46
CA GLU A 279 16.09 -5.59 19.85
C GLU A 279 17.09 -6.40 19.04
N GLU A 280 16.81 -7.69 18.77
CA GLU A 280 17.65 -8.55 17.95
C GLU A 280 17.64 -8.09 16.48
N LEU A 281 16.48 -7.71 15.94
CA LEU A 281 16.37 -7.13 14.60
C LEU A 281 17.17 -5.83 14.44
N ARG A 282 17.11 -4.93 15.46
CA ARG A 282 17.92 -3.71 15.48
C ARG A 282 19.42 -4.04 15.55
N ALA A 283 19.83 -4.94 16.42
CA ALA A 283 21.22 -5.37 16.56
C ALA A 283 21.72 -6.02 15.28
N TYR A 284 20.90 -6.86 14.64
CA TYR A 284 21.19 -7.49 13.36
C TYR A 284 21.45 -6.44 12.26
N ALA A 285 20.58 -5.44 12.11
CA ALA A 285 20.75 -4.37 11.14
C ALA A 285 22.05 -3.58 11.39
N LEU A 286 22.33 -3.22 12.64
CA LEU A 286 23.57 -2.51 13.03
C LEU A 286 24.84 -3.34 12.78
N ASP A 287 24.80 -4.66 12.98
CA ASP A 287 25.91 -5.58 12.67
C ASP A 287 26.21 -5.57 11.17
N ARG A 288 25.17 -5.70 10.33
CA ARG A 288 25.30 -5.66 8.86
C ARG A 288 25.80 -4.31 8.35
N MET A 289 25.55 -3.24 9.11
CA MET A 289 26.03 -1.88 8.83
C MET A 289 27.31 -1.52 9.61
N SER A 290 28.11 -2.50 10.10
CA SER A 290 29.27 -2.23 10.97
C SER A 290 30.32 -1.30 10.35
N GLY A 291 30.49 -1.33 9.02
CA GLY A 291 31.39 -0.45 8.28
C GLY A 291 30.79 0.85 7.76
N TRP A 292 29.50 1.11 8.01
CA TRP A 292 28.78 2.28 7.50
C TRP A 292 29.08 3.54 8.33
N ALA A 293 28.90 4.69 7.70
CA ALA A 293 29.02 5.99 8.35
C ALA A 293 28.14 6.09 9.61
N PRO A 294 28.65 6.72 10.69
CA PRO A 294 27.90 6.88 11.94
C PRO A 294 26.53 7.53 11.74
N GLU A 295 26.42 8.48 10.82
CA GLU A 295 25.21 9.21 10.49
C GLU A 295 24.06 8.28 10.07
N LEU A 296 24.36 7.26 9.27
CA LEU A 296 23.39 6.27 8.81
C LEU A 296 23.06 5.24 9.90
N ARG A 297 24.05 4.85 10.69
CA ARG A 297 23.87 3.92 11.82
C ARG A 297 22.98 4.54 12.90
N THR A 298 23.15 5.85 13.17
CA THR A 298 22.31 6.59 14.11
C THR A 298 20.83 6.48 13.78
N VAL A 299 20.43 6.44 12.51
CA VAL A 299 19.03 6.22 12.11
C VAL A 299 18.47 4.92 12.69
N VAL A 300 19.24 3.82 12.60
CA VAL A 300 18.83 2.49 13.12
C VAL A 300 18.83 2.46 14.65
N GLU A 301 19.78 3.15 15.28
CA GLU A 301 19.85 3.29 16.75
C GLU A 301 18.59 4.01 17.31
N GLN A 302 17.99 4.92 16.55
CA GLN A 302 16.78 5.66 16.93
C GLN A 302 15.46 4.96 16.59
N TRP A 303 15.47 3.72 16.12
CA TRP A 303 14.24 2.98 15.84
C TRP A 303 13.39 2.78 17.09
N ASP A 304 12.09 3.03 16.98
CA ASP A 304 11.12 2.69 18.03
C ASP A 304 10.88 1.16 18.01
N ALA A 305 11.30 0.49 19.10
CA ALA A 305 11.22 -0.95 19.24
C ALA A 305 9.80 -1.52 19.05
N ALA A 306 8.76 -0.77 19.44
CA ALA A 306 7.38 -1.19 19.29
C ALA A 306 6.93 -1.29 17.80
N THR A 307 7.72 -0.75 16.90
CA THR A 307 7.38 -0.64 15.46
C THR A 307 8.26 -1.47 14.54
N ILE A 308 9.29 -2.13 15.07
CA ILE A 308 10.25 -2.92 14.28
C ILE A 308 9.58 -4.21 13.79
N GLN A 309 9.58 -4.42 12.47
CA GLN A 309 8.98 -5.61 11.85
C GLN A 309 9.81 -6.11 10.66
N PRO A 310 10.06 -7.43 10.56
CA PRO A 310 10.65 -8.03 9.38
C PRO A 310 9.59 -8.23 8.30
N LEU A 311 9.98 -8.10 7.04
CA LEU A 311 9.09 -8.21 5.87
C LEU A 311 9.82 -8.92 4.73
N THR A 312 9.14 -9.82 4.03
CA THR A 312 9.58 -10.38 2.76
C THR A 312 9.06 -9.53 1.60
N LEU A 313 9.93 -9.14 0.69
CA LEU A 313 9.55 -8.38 -0.49
C LEU A 313 9.05 -9.31 -1.58
N ARG A 314 7.79 -9.16 -1.97
CA ARG A 314 7.13 -10.01 -2.96
C ARG A 314 6.49 -9.18 -4.07
N SER A 315 6.31 -9.78 -5.23
CA SER A 315 5.64 -9.17 -6.39
C SER A 315 4.72 -10.15 -7.11
N MET A 316 3.74 -9.61 -7.83
CA MET A 316 2.97 -10.34 -8.82
C MET A 316 3.75 -10.46 -10.12
N VAL A 317 3.52 -11.55 -10.85
CA VAL A 317 3.96 -11.70 -12.24
C VAL A 317 2.79 -11.34 -13.15
N PRO A 318 2.93 -10.32 -14.02
CA PRO A 318 1.91 -9.97 -14.99
C PRO A 318 1.50 -11.13 -15.88
N VAL A 319 0.21 -11.28 -16.14
CA VAL A 319 -0.38 -12.34 -16.97
C VAL A 319 -1.03 -11.76 -18.25
N PRO A 320 -1.28 -12.58 -19.29
CA PRO A 320 -2.05 -12.17 -20.46
C PRO A 320 -3.47 -11.70 -20.14
N ALA A 321 -4.18 -11.19 -21.14
CA ALA A 321 -5.58 -10.81 -21.00
C ALA A 321 -6.45 -12.04 -20.70
N TRP A 322 -7.50 -11.80 -19.89
CA TRP A 322 -8.53 -12.78 -19.50
C TRP A 322 -9.92 -12.24 -19.81
N ASP A 323 -10.90 -13.14 -19.91
CA ASP A 323 -12.29 -12.76 -20.16
C ASP A 323 -12.91 -12.11 -18.92
N PRO A 324 -13.62 -10.98 -19.04
CA PRO A 324 -14.27 -10.33 -17.91
C PRO A 324 -15.44 -11.15 -17.39
N THR A 325 -15.67 -11.07 -16.08
CA THR A 325 -16.82 -11.69 -15.40
C THR A 325 -17.37 -10.72 -14.35
N ASN A 326 -18.33 -11.16 -13.56
CA ASN A 326 -18.79 -10.42 -12.37
C ASN A 326 -17.88 -10.63 -11.14
N VAL A 327 -16.62 -11.02 -11.35
CA VAL A 327 -15.55 -11.07 -10.34
C VAL A 327 -14.32 -10.36 -10.90
N THR A 328 -13.89 -9.31 -10.22
CA THR A 328 -12.69 -8.55 -10.60
C THR A 328 -11.81 -8.23 -9.39
N MET A 329 -10.68 -7.56 -9.59
CA MET A 329 -9.65 -7.34 -8.58
C MET A 329 -9.13 -5.91 -8.65
N VAL A 330 -8.68 -5.36 -7.49
CA VAL A 330 -8.04 -4.04 -7.37
C VAL A 330 -6.83 -4.10 -6.42
N GLY A 331 -5.86 -3.25 -6.64
CA GLY A 331 -4.68 -3.10 -5.77
C GLY A 331 -3.80 -4.35 -5.73
N ASP A 332 -3.25 -4.65 -4.55
CA ASP A 332 -2.30 -5.75 -4.37
C ASP A 332 -2.89 -7.14 -4.64
N SER A 333 -4.20 -7.27 -4.76
CA SER A 333 -4.82 -8.52 -5.22
C SER A 333 -4.55 -8.79 -6.70
N LEU A 334 -4.24 -7.76 -7.50
CA LEU A 334 -3.98 -7.83 -8.93
C LEU A 334 -2.54 -7.49 -9.32
N HIS A 335 -1.92 -6.49 -8.69
CA HIS A 335 -0.63 -5.95 -9.12
C HIS A 335 0.29 -5.59 -7.94
N ALA A 336 0.34 -6.43 -6.90
CA ALA A 336 1.34 -6.27 -5.84
C ALA A 336 2.73 -6.15 -6.46
N MET A 337 3.52 -5.20 -5.97
CA MET A 337 4.80 -4.82 -6.57
C MET A 337 5.85 -4.49 -5.53
N SER A 338 7.10 -4.45 -5.96
CA SER A 338 8.21 -3.92 -5.15
C SER A 338 7.89 -2.52 -4.61
N SER A 339 8.29 -2.25 -3.37
CA SER A 339 8.14 -0.93 -2.74
C SER A 339 9.08 0.15 -3.30
N ALA A 340 10.00 -0.21 -4.18
CA ALA A 340 11.11 0.63 -4.64
C ALA A 340 10.72 1.99 -5.24
N LEU A 341 9.56 2.07 -5.88
CA LEU A 341 9.03 3.33 -6.43
C LEU A 341 8.01 4.02 -5.51
N GLY A 342 7.53 3.36 -4.46
CA GLY A 342 6.50 3.91 -3.57
C GLY A 342 5.13 4.16 -4.24
N ILE A 343 4.84 3.53 -5.40
CA ILE A 343 3.63 3.80 -6.20
C ILE A 343 2.51 2.77 -6.01
N GLY A 344 2.73 1.68 -5.29
CA GLY A 344 1.75 0.60 -5.14
C GLY A 344 0.41 1.06 -4.57
N ALA A 345 0.42 1.85 -3.48
CA ALA A 345 -0.79 2.42 -2.89
C ALA A 345 -1.52 3.36 -3.86
N ASN A 346 -0.77 4.17 -4.63
CA ASN A 346 -1.31 5.10 -5.60
C ASN A 346 -1.99 4.38 -6.78
N THR A 347 -1.37 3.30 -7.26
CA THR A 347 -1.95 2.44 -8.30
C THR A 347 -3.25 1.81 -7.80
N ALA A 348 -3.27 1.32 -6.56
CA ALA A 348 -4.45 0.74 -5.92
C ALA A 348 -5.60 1.75 -5.72
N LEU A 349 -5.28 3.00 -5.36
CA LEU A 349 -6.25 4.09 -5.26
C LEU A 349 -6.78 4.50 -6.64
N ARG A 350 -5.92 4.51 -7.67
CA ARG A 350 -6.33 4.72 -9.06
C ARG A 350 -7.31 3.65 -9.52
N ASP A 351 -7.06 2.38 -9.21
CA ASP A 351 -8.00 1.27 -9.51
C ASP A 351 -9.38 1.54 -8.93
N ALA A 352 -9.42 1.94 -7.65
CA ALA A 352 -10.68 2.24 -6.96
C ALA A 352 -11.46 3.36 -7.67
N SER A 353 -10.77 4.41 -8.10
CA SER A 353 -11.39 5.53 -8.83
C SER A 353 -11.86 5.12 -10.23
N GLU A 354 -11.03 4.41 -11.00
CA GLU A 354 -11.33 3.96 -12.36
C GLU A 354 -12.47 2.95 -12.41
N LEU A 355 -12.39 1.89 -11.60
CA LEU A 355 -13.44 0.87 -11.52
C LEU A 355 -14.74 1.47 -10.98
N GLY A 356 -14.65 2.28 -9.92
CA GLY A 356 -15.82 2.96 -9.35
C GLY A 356 -16.55 3.81 -10.36
N GLN A 357 -15.81 4.63 -11.16
CA GLN A 357 -16.44 5.45 -12.22
C GLN A 357 -17.14 4.60 -13.27
N ARG A 358 -16.46 3.56 -13.78
CA ARG A 358 -17.03 2.68 -14.81
C ARG A 358 -18.31 1.97 -14.34
N ILE A 359 -18.35 1.51 -13.08
CA ILE A 359 -19.54 0.90 -12.48
C ILE A 359 -20.68 1.92 -12.41
N ILE A 360 -20.41 3.15 -11.94
CA ILE A 360 -21.39 4.23 -11.83
C ILE A 360 -21.95 4.57 -13.22
N ASP A 361 -21.09 4.77 -14.20
CA ASP A 361 -21.50 5.11 -15.58
C ASP A 361 -22.33 3.98 -16.21
N ALA A 362 -21.93 2.73 -16.03
CA ALA A 362 -22.67 1.56 -16.54
C ALA A 362 -24.08 1.47 -15.90
N ARG A 363 -24.18 1.73 -14.58
CA ARG A 363 -25.47 1.74 -13.86
C ARG A 363 -26.35 2.88 -14.34
N ALA A 364 -25.79 4.06 -14.54
CA ALA A 364 -26.52 5.22 -15.03
C ALA A 364 -27.01 5.03 -16.48
N ALA A 365 -26.18 4.41 -17.35
CA ALA A 365 -26.52 4.15 -18.74
C ALA A 365 -27.34 2.87 -18.96
N GLY A 366 -27.50 2.01 -17.95
CA GLY A 366 -28.16 0.70 -18.09
C GLY A 366 -27.38 -0.29 -18.95
N THR A 367 -26.06 -0.13 -19.08
CA THR A 367 -25.18 -1.06 -19.82
C THR A 367 -24.78 -2.25 -18.95
N PRO A 368 -24.41 -3.41 -19.55
CA PRO A 368 -23.98 -4.56 -18.77
C PRO A 368 -22.76 -4.25 -17.89
N ILE A 369 -22.81 -4.66 -16.62
CA ILE A 369 -21.72 -4.42 -15.67
C ILE A 369 -20.41 -5.13 -16.08
N ILE A 370 -20.52 -6.25 -16.79
CA ILE A 370 -19.37 -7.00 -17.32
C ILE A 370 -18.57 -6.17 -18.33
N ASP A 371 -19.22 -5.30 -19.12
CA ASP A 371 -18.54 -4.41 -20.05
C ASP A 371 -17.73 -3.35 -19.31
N ALA A 372 -18.27 -2.83 -18.20
CA ALA A 372 -17.54 -1.89 -17.32
C ALA A 372 -16.31 -2.56 -16.68
N VAL A 373 -16.48 -3.78 -16.20
CA VAL A 373 -15.39 -4.61 -15.66
C VAL A 373 -14.32 -4.87 -16.71
N GLY A 374 -14.72 -5.32 -17.91
CA GLY A 374 -13.80 -5.59 -19.03
C GLY A 374 -13.01 -4.35 -19.45
N GLY A 375 -13.68 -3.20 -19.52
CA GLY A 375 -13.02 -1.92 -19.81
C GLY A 375 -12.02 -1.51 -18.71
N TYR A 376 -12.33 -1.73 -17.45
CA TYR A 376 -11.39 -1.52 -16.33
C TYR A 376 -10.21 -2.50 -16.43
N GLU A 377 -10.47 -3.80 -16.57
CA GLU A 377 -9.43 -4.83 -16.63
C GLU A 377 -8.46 -4.63 -17.80
N ALA A 378 -8.94 -4.15 -18.96
CA ALA A 378 -8.08 -3.75 -20.06
C ALA A 378 -7.15 -2.59 -19.66
N THR A 379 -7.69 -1.55 -19.05
CA THR A 379 -6.95 -0.35 -18.65
C THR A 379 -5.93 -0.64 -17.54
N VAL A 380 -6.33 -1.42 -16.51
CA VAL A 380 -5.43 -1.74 -15.38
C VAL A 380 -4.29 -2.66 -15.77
N ARG A 381 -4.48 -3.55 -16.75
CA ARG A 381 -3.37 -4.35 -17.31
C ARG A 381 -2.26 -3.47 -17.88
N ASP A 382 -2.62 -2.36 -18.53
CA ASP A 382 -1.62 -1.44 -19.07
C ASP A 382 -0.88 -0.73 -17.93
N TYR A 383 -1.54 0.12 -17.16
CA TYR A 383 -0.83 0.93 -16.17
C TYR A 383 -0.38 0.15 -14.93
N GLY A 384 -1.17 -0.81 -14.44
CA GLY A 384 -0.88 -1.59 -13.22
C GLY A 384 0.29 -2.55 -13.45
N PHE A 385 0.30 -3.28 -14.56
CA PHE A 385 1.41 -4.17 -14.88
C PHE A 385 2.67 -3.42 -15.33
N ASP A 386 2.52 -2.23 -15.93
CA ASP A 386 3.67 -1.35 -16.18
C ASP A 386 4.27 -0.83 -14.87
N ALA A 387 3.44 -0.50 -13.87
CA ALA A 387 3.89 -0.15 -12.54
C ALA A 387 4.65 -1.31 -11.86
N VAL A 388 4.16 -2.55 -11.97
CA VAL A 388 4.86 -3.75 -11.49
C VAL A 388 6.23 -3.88 -12.13
N ARG A 389 6.32 -3.80 -13.47
CA ARG A 389 7.60 -3.90 -14.22
C ARG A 389 8.55 -2.76 -13.89
N ALA A 390 8.03 -1.53 -13.76
CA ALA A 390 8.83 -0.36 -13.43
C ALA A 390 9.39 -0.47 -12.00
N SER A 391 8.55 -0.85 -11.01
CA SER A 391 8.97 -1.05 -9.63
C SER A 391 10.02 -2.15 -9.51
N ALA A 392 9.89 -3.22 -10.27
CA ALA A 392 10.89 -4.30 -10.29
C ALA A 392 12.23 -3.83 -10.86
N ARG A 393 12.24 -3.11 -11.98
CA ARG A 393 13.50 -2.58 -12.56
C ARG A 393 14.21 -1.63 -11.61
N VAL A 394 13.48 -0.71 -10.98
CA VAL A 394 14.07 0.22 -10.01
C VAL A 394 14.53 -0.52 -8.76
N GLY A 395 13.74 -1.48 -8.28
CA GLY A 395 14.09 -2.27 -7.10
C GLY A 395 15.33 -3.14 -7.30
N HIS A 396 15.52 -3.71 -8.47
CA HIS A 396 16.75 -4.41 -8.80
C HIS A 396 17.99 -3.49 -8.66
N TRP A 397 17.87 -2.25 -9.09
CA TRP A 397 18.97 -1.30 -8.99
C TRP A 397 19.14 -0.68 -7.59
N VAL A 398 18.05 -0.36 -6.88
CA VAL A 398 18.05 0.37 -5.60
C VAL A 398 18.19 -0.57 -4.41
N ILE A 399 17.47 -1.69 -4.46
CA ILE A 399 17.28 -2.64 -3.33
C ILE A 399 18.11 -3.91 -3.56
N GLY A 400 18.56 -4.16 -4.80
CA GLY A 400 19.35 -5.35 -5.16
C GLY A 400 18.53 -6.63 -5.29
N HIS A 401 17.19 -6.54 -5.40
CA HIS A 401 16.34 -7.74 -5.55
C HIS A 401 16.38 -8.33 -6.97
N ASP A 402 15.88 -9.56 -7.11
CA ASP A 402 15.83 -10.29 -8.37
C ASP A 402 14.91 -9.63 -9.41
N ASP A 403 15.22 -9.83 -10.70
CA ASP A 403 14.31 -9.45 -11.80
C ASP A 403 13.08 -10.38 -11.80
N ILE A 404 11.88 -9.82 -12.06
CA ILE A 404 10.63 -10.60 -12.17
C ILE A 404 10.75 -11.74 -13.19
N ALA A 405 11.51 -11.55 -14.27
CA ALA A 405 11.70 -12.55 -15.30
C ALA A 405 12.55 -13.76 -14.81
N THR A 406 13.45 -13.54 -13.86
CA THR A 406 14.39 -14.56 -13.32
C THR A 406 13.93 -15.15 -11.99
N ALA A 407 13.29 -14.38 -11.14
CA ALA A 407 12.82 -14.78 -9.81
C ALA A 407 11.85 -16.00 -9.83
N GLY A 408 11.24 -16.31 -10.96
CA GLY A 408 10.36 -17.48 -11.11
C GLY A 408 11.06 -18.79 -11.45
N SER A 409 12.35 -18.78 -11.80
CA SER A 409 13.09 -19.99 -12.25
C SER A 409 13.86 -20.68 -11.14
N GLU A 410 14.20 -20.00 -10.06
CA GLU A 410 15.03 -20.53 -8.96
C GLU A 410 14.22 -20.99 -7.74
N SER A 411 13.07 -20.42 -7.44
CA SER A 411 12.23 -20.82 -6.28
C SER A 411 11.59 -22.22 -6.39
N ALA A 412 11.77 -22.93 -7.52
CA ALA A 412 11.36 -24.33 -7.66
C ALA A 412 12.35 -25.33 -7.02
N ARG A 413 13.43 -24.87 -6.38
CA ARG A 413 14.47 -25.72 -5.78
C ARG A 413 14.39 -25.90 -4.27
N GLY A 414 13.34 -25.39 -3.62
CA GLY A 414 13.13 -25.52 -2.17
C GLY A 414 11.67 -25.80 -1.82
N GLN A 415 11.17 -26.99 -2.11
CA GLN A 415 10.06 -27.64 -1.42
C GLN A 415 10.53 -28.98 -0.89
#